data_51c4d5eb6cf08a6ec045ac58f3c3a8fe
#
_entry.id   51c4d5eb6cf08a6ec045ac58f3c3a8fe
#
_cell.length_a   1.000
_cell.length_b   1.000
_cell.length_c   1.000
_cell.angle_alpha   90.00
_cell.angle_beta   90.00
_cell.angle_gamma   90.00
#
_symmetry.space_group_name_H-M   'P 1'
#
loop_
_entity.id
_entity.type
_entity.pdbx_description
1 polymer ?
#
loop_
_entity_poly.entity_id
_entity_poly.type
_entity_poly.pdbx_seq_one_letter_code
_entity_poly.pdbx_strand_id
1 'polypeptide(L)'
;MDRPHPVHLPRGYSMPEEKFFDTGTVKLNYLDDGSESAEPLVMLHGGAWRWQEYLSLIPSLSQRWHVYAMDLRGNGRSGWVPERYRLEDFTEDTVAFTKQLSAPVVFVGHSLGGAIALMAAARFPERVKALIIEDTALTLENYKRIIESSRDMYGLWLDLKKSVQSEKELSLALSEKYRDYPGVTSQWILFFAGCLWQLDPTYFNALLYDFDGFTEGYDCKQILAKIKCPILFIRGEVRLGAVMTEDEILWLKKNFSNVRYGQINGVGHLLHLEDKGKNLVLKEMMAFLEHIPK
;
A
#
# COMPACT_ATOMS: atom_id res chain seq x y z
N MET A 1 -8.77 -8.61 21.51
CA MET A 1 -10.15 -8.15 21.22
C MET A 1 -10.21 -7.92 19.73
N ASP A 2 -10.96 -8.75 19.01
CA ASP A 2 -11.14 -8.63 17.56
C ASP A 2 -11.82 -7.30 17.25
N ARG A 3 -11.09 -6.40 16.59
CA ARG A 3 -11.66 -5.12 16.13
C ARG A 3 -12.47 -5.39 14.87
N PRO A 4 -13.67 -4.80 14.71
CA PRO A 4 -14.45 -4.99 13.51
C PRO A 4 -13.67 -4.46 12.30
N HIS A 5 -13.40 -5.34 11.34
CA HIS A 5 -12.78 -5.00 10.06
C HIS A 5 -13.88 -4.84 9.01
N PRO A 6 -13.78 -3.90 8.05
CA PRO A 6 -14.79 -3.70 7.01
C PRO A 6 -14.94 -4.91 6.05
N VAL A 7 -14.10 -5.92 6.21
CA VAL A 7 -14.06 -7.08 5.34
C VAL A 7 -14.71 -8.30 6.01
N HIS A 8 -15.66 -8.92 5.31
CA HIS A 8 -16.15 -10.23 5.67
C HIS A 8 -15.09 -11.28 5.31
N LEU A 9 -14.45 -11.83 6.33
CA LEU A 9 -13.52 -12.95 6.16
C LEU A 9 -14.28 -14.21 5.71
N PRO A 10 -13.64 -15.10 4.92
CA PRO A 10 -14.20 -16.39 4.58
C PRO A 10 -14.54 -17.19 5.84
N ARG A 11 -15.64 -17.94 5.78
CA ARG A 11 -16.08 -18.77 6.91
C ARG A 11 -15.00 -19.78 7.27
N GLY A 12 -14.54 -19.76 8.52
CA GLY A 12 -13.49 -20.65 9.02
C GLY A 12 -12.05 -20.13 8.81
N TYR A 13 -11.84 -18.94 8.23
CA TYR A 13 -10.53 -18.30 8.19
C TYR A 13 -10.18 -17.77 9.58
N SER A 14 -9.11 -18.29 10.17
CA SER A 14 -8.53 -17.75 11.40
C SER A 14 -7.50 -16.69 11.06
N MET A 15 -7.54 -15.58 11.78
CA MET A 15 -6.52 -14.52 11.61
C MET A 15 -5.13 -15.09 11.88
N PRO A 16 -4.20 -14.95 10.93
CA PRO A 16 -2.81 -15.35 11.13
C PRO A 16 -2.12 -14.52 12.21
N GLU A 17 -1.00 -15.02 12.68
CA GLU A 17 -0.19 -14.35 13.69
C GLU A 17 0.57 -13.16 13.08
N GLU A 18 0.59 -12.04 13.79
CA GLU A 18 1.48 -10.93 13.47
C GLU A 18 2.87 -11.18 14.07
N LYS A 19 3.89 -10.96 13.26
CA LYS A 19 5.30 -11.09 13.64
C LYS A 19 6.02 -9.75 13.54
N PHE A 20 7.24 -9.71 14.06
CA PHE A 20 8.07 -8.51 14.01
C PHE A 20 9.44 -8.82 13.42
N PHE A 21 9.93 -7.91 12.60
CA PHE A 21 11.27 -7.92 12.04
C PHE A 21 12.00 -6.63 12.43
N ASP A 22 13.21 -6.76 12.96
CA ASP A 22 14.07 -5.62 13.30
C ASP A 22 15.03 -5.32 12.14
N THR A 23 14.89 -4.14 11.53
CA THR A 23 15.80 -3.69 10.46
C THR A 23 17.13 -3.14 10.99
N GLY A 24 17.28 -3.00 12.31
CA GLY A 24 18.35 -2.28 12.96
C GLY A 24 18.07 -0.78 13.15
N THR A 25 17.07 -0.23 12.46
CA THR A 25 16.63 1.16 12.61
C THR A 25 15.19 1.26 13.08
N VAL A 26 14.37 0.29 12.74
CA VAL A 26 12.96 0.21 13.12
C VAL A 26 12.52 -1.24 13.23
N LYS A 27 11.58 -1.51 14.15
CA LYS A 27 10.91 -2.80 14.27
C LYS A 27 9.63 -2.77 13.44
N LEU A 28 9.57 -3.58 12.37
CA LEU A 28 8.43 -3.68 11.47
C LEU A 28 7.49 -4.78 11.92
N ASN A 29 6.19 -4.49 11.96
CA ASN A 29 5.15 -5.46 12.13
C ASN A 29 4.73 -6.03 10.77
N TYR A 30 4.42 -7.31 10.71
CA TYR A 30 3.89 -7.93 9.50
C TYR A 30 3.01 -9.12 9.83
N LEU A 31 2.02 -9.36 8.99
CA LEU A 31 1.27 -10.59 8.96
C LEU A 31 2.08 -11.64 8.18
N ASP A 32 2.02 -12.89 8.62
CA ASP A 32 2.66 -14.06 8.01
C ASP A 32 1.59 -15.14 7.80
N ASP A 33 1.22 -15.40 6.52
CA ASP A 33 0.15 -16.35 6.18
C ASP A 33 0.50 -17.17 4.94
N GLY A 34 0.11 -18.45 4.97
CA GLY A 34 0.36 -19.39 3.88
C GLY A 34 1.44 -20.43 4.21
N SER A 35 1.80 -21.24 3.23
CA SER A 35 2.82 -22.29 3.41
C SER A 35 4.23 -21.72 3.34
N GLU A 36 5.08 -22.07 4.30
CA GLU A 36 6.51 -21.70 4.29
C GLU A 36 7.27 -22.23 3.07
N SER A 37 6.76 -23.28 2.41
CA SER A 37 7.33 -23.82 1.17
C SER A 37 6.84 -23.11 -0.10
N ALA A 38 5.86 -22.21 0.01
CA ALA A 38 5.38 -21.43 -1.11
C ALA A 38 6.29 -20.22 -1.38
N GLU A 39 6.22 -19.70 -2.62
CA GLU A 39 6.99 -18.52 -3.00
C GLU A 39 6.50 -17.28 -2.24
N PRO A 40 7.43 -16.39 -1.82
CA PRO A 40 7.07 -15.22 -1.02
C PRO A 40 6.37 -14.13 -1.83
N LEU A 41 5.28 -13.60 -1.27
CA LEU A 41 4.53 -12.45 -1.78
C LEU A 41 4.45 -11.40 -0.68
N VAL A 42 5.06 -10.23 -0.91
CA VAL A 42 5.15 -9.14 0.06
C VAL A 42 4.19 -8.03 -0.33
N MET A 43 3.30 -7.65 0.60
CA MET A 43 2.26 -6.64 0.39
C MET A 43 2.60 -5.35 1.17
N LEU A 44 2.61 -4.21 0.46
CA LEU A 44 2.97 -2.88 0.96
C LEU A 44 1.79 -1.94 0.82
N HIS A 45 1.24 -1.50 1.94
CA HIS A 45 0.02 -0.68 2.01
C HIS A 45 0.21 0.77 1.53
N GLY A 46 -0.89 1.47 1.30
CA GLY A 46 -0.93 2.89 0.96
C GLY A 46 -0.55 3.82 2.11
N GLY A 47 -0.34 5.08 1.83
CA GLY A 47 0.00 6.08 2.85
C GLY A 47 -1.07 6.21 3.93
N ALA A 48 -0.65 6.25 5.21
CA ALA A 48 -1.50 6.33 6.39
C ALA A 48 -2.44 5.12 6.62
N TRP A 49 -2.22 4.02 5.92
CA TRP A 49 -2.93 2.76 6.12
C TRP A 49 -2.12 1.79 7.01
N ARG A 50 -2.50 0.52 6.98
CA ARG A 50 -1.81 -0.60 7.64
C ARG A 50 -2.10 -1.89 6.89
N TRP A 51 -1.36 -2.98 7.18
CA TRP A 51 -1.44 -4.23 6.44
C TRP A 51 -2.87 -4.79 6.27
N GLN A 52 -3.78 -4.49 7.20
CA GLN A 52 -5.17 -4.95 7.16
C GLN A 52 -5.96 -4.39 5.96
N GLU A 53 -5.45 -3.40 5.22
CA GLU A 53 -6.10 -2.99 3.98
C GLU A 53 -6.23 -4.15 2.99
N TYR A 54 -5.27 -5.10 3.04
CA TYR A 54 -5.24 -6.28 2.18
C TYR A 54 -6.01 -7.48 2.71
N LEU A 55 -6.68 -7.39 3.85
CA LEU A 55 -7.34 -8.52 4.50
C LEU A 55 -8.36 -9.23 3.61
N SER A 56 -8.98 -8.52 2.66
CA SER A 56 -9.90 -9.10 1.69
C SER A 56 -9.24 -10.00 0.65
N LEU A 57 -7.95 -9.80 0.38
CA LEU A 57 -7.20 -10.49 -0.67
C LEU A 57 -6.36 -11.64 -0.10
N ILE A 58 -5.84 -11.47 1.12
CA ILE A 58 -4.90 -12.41 1.76
C ILE A 58 -5.42 -13.86 1.77
N PRO A 59 -6.68 -14.17 2.19
CA PRO A 59 -7.14 -15.55 2.26
C PRO A 59 -7.13 -16.32 0.93
N SER A 60 -7.21 -15.61 -0.18
CA SER A 60 -7.16 -16.20 -1.52
C SER A 60 -5.71 -16.33 -2.02
N LEU A 61 -4.87 -15.37 -1.71
CA LEU A 61 -3.46 -15.35 -2.11
C LEU A 61 -2.65 -16.38 -1.30
N SER A 62 -2.90 -16.51 0.02
CA SER A 62 -2.17 -17.42 0.90
C SER A 62 -2.42 -18.91 0.61
N GLN A 63 -3.42 -19.26 -0.21
CA GLN A 63 -3.60 -20.62 -0.71
C GLN A 63 -2.47 -21.08 -1.64
N ARG A 64 -1.76 -20.16 -2.27
CA ARG A 64 -0.72 -20.47 -3.28
C ARG A 64 0.61 -19.77 -3.02
N TRP A 65 0.61 -18.73 -2.19
CA TRP A 65 1.77 -17.89 -1.88
C TRP A 65 2.02 -17.84 -0.38
N HIS A 66 3.26 -17.66 0.02
CA HIS A 66 3.60 -17.30 1.39
C HIS A 66 3.49 -15.77 1.49
N VAL A 67 2.40 -15.28 2.07
CA VAL A 67 2.04 -13.87 2.11
C VAL A 67 2.62 -13.18 3.33
N TYR A 68 3.34 -12.10 3.10
CA TYR A 68 3.86 -11.18 4.11
C TYR A 68 3.21 -9.81 3.89
N ALA A 69 2.23 -9.44 4.70
CA ALA A 69 1.62 -8.11 4.63
C ALA A 69 2.21 -7.22 5.73
N MET A 70 2.93 -6.18 5.32
CA MET A 70 3.73 -5.36 6.23
C MET A 70 2.99 -4.11 6.66
N ASP A 71 3.18 -3.71 7.93
CA ASP A 71 3.00 -2.31 8.33
C ASP A 71 4.29 -1.54 8.01
N LEU A 72 4.19 -0.51 7.20
CA LEU A 72 5.32 0.37 6.91
C LEU A 72 5.73 1.14 8.18
N ARG A 73 7.02 1.58 8.29
CA ARG A 73 7.48 2.41 9.41
C ARG A 73 6.48 3.54 9.71
N GLY A 74 6.26 3.84 10.96
CA GLY A 74 5.34 4.89 11.40
C GLY A 74 3.86 4.55 11.28
N ASN A 75 3.49 3.38 10.74
CA ASN A 75 2.12 2.95 10.51
C ASN A 75 1.80 1.66 11.30
N GLY A 76 0.54 1.46 11.61
CA GLY A 76 0.05 0.25 12.25
C GLY A 76 0.80 -0.05 13.56
N ARG A 77 1.34 -1.26 13.69
CA ARG A 77 2.12 -1.69 14.85
C ARG A 77 3.65 -1.61 14.64
N SER A 78 4.09 -1.11 13.46
CA SER A 78 5.50 -0.83 13.23
C SER A 78 6.00 0.33 14.05
N GLY A 79 7.31 0.33 14.34
CA GLY A 79 7.96 1.37 15.11
C GLY A 79 7.88 2.75 14.46
N TRP A 80 7.87 3.78 15.28
CA TRP A 80 7.95 5.16 14.87
C TRP A 80 9.40 5.62 14.81
N VAL A 81 9.74 6.34 13.72
CA VAL A 81 11.04 6.98 13.53
C VAL A 81 10.79 8.43 13.10
N PRO A 82 10.45 9.32 14.04
CA PRO A 82 10.07 10.70 13.73
C PRO A 82 11.01 11.36 12.72
N GLU A 83 10.45 12.08 11.76
CA GLU A 83 11.16 12.83 10.70
C GLU A 83 11.92 11.96 9.68
N ARG A 84 11.84 10.62 9.77
CA ARG A 84 12.45 9.69 8.82
C ARG A 84 11.40 8.90 8.04
N TYR A 85 10.61 9.62 7.23
CA TYR A 85 9.51 9.10 6.42
C TYR A 85 9.65 9.46 4.93
N ARG A 86 10.88 9.37 4.40
CA ARG A 86 11.15 9.52 2.96
C ARG A 86 10.88 8.22 2.22
N LEU A 87 10.59 8.28 0.92
CA LEU A 87 10.46 7.07 0.08
C LEU A 87 11.69 6.16 0.20
N GLU A 88 12.88 6.76 0.33
CA GLU A 88 14.13 6.04 0.54
C GLU A 88 14.13 5.25 1.86
N ASP A 89 13.70 5.85 2.97
CA ASP A 89 13.64 5.20 4.28
C ASP A 89 12.73 3.96 4.26
N PHE A 90 11.55 4.06 3.62
CA PHE A 90 10.63 2.94 3.43
C PHE A 90 11.21 1.86 2.52
N THR A 91 11.93 2.27 1.49
CA THR A 91 12.58 1.36 0.55
C THR A 91 13.69 0.57 1.23
N GLU A 92 14.51 1.21 2.07
CA GLU A 92 15.55 0.53 2.85
C GLU A 92 14.98 -0.53 3.78
N ASP A 93 13.89 -0.23 4.49
CA ASP A 93 13.18 -1.19 5.33
C ASP A 93 12.68 -2.40 4.54
N THR A 94 12.02 -2.13 3.42
CA THR A 94 11.46 -3.16 2.53
C THR A 94 12.56 -4.07 1.99
N VAL A 95 13.68 -3.50 1.59
CA VAL A 95 14.85 -4.23 1.14
C VAL A 95 15.47 -5.06 2.27
N ALA A 96 15.60 -4.49 3.47
CA ALA A 96 16.12 -5.21 4.64
C ALA A 96 15.23 -6.41 4.97
N PHE A 97 13.90 -6.23 4.95
CA PHE A 97 12.95 -7.32 5.14
C PHE A 97 13.08 -8.40 4.06
N THR A 98 13.18 -8.01 2.79
CA THR A 98 13.27 -8.94 1.66
C THR A 98 14.53 -9.80 1.71
N LYS A 99 15.65 -9.28 2.25
CA LYS A 99 16.92 -10.02 2.35
C LYS A 99 16.85 -11.25 3.25
N GLN A 100 15.95 -11.28 4.23
CA GLN A 100 15.77 -12.45 5.10
C GLN A 100 14.99 -13.60 4.44
N LEU A 101 14.26 -13.30 3.36
CA LEU A 101 13.44 -14.31 2.69
C LEU A 101 14.33 -15.22 1.80
N SER A 102 13.97 -16.49 1.73
CA SER A 102 14.79 -17.53 1.07
C SER A 102 14.80 -17.46 -0.46
N ALA A 103 13.80 -16.80 -1.06
CA ALA A 103 13.59 -16.73 -2.51
C ALA A 103 13.32 -15.30 -2.99
N PRO A 104 13.44 -15.00 -4.29
CA PRO A 104 12.95 -13.76 -4.85
C PRO A 104 11.45 -13.59 -4.63
N VAL A 105 11.02 -12.35 -4.38
CA VAL A 105 9.66 -12.02 -3.96
C VAL A 105 8.80 -11.49 -5.10
N VAL A 106 7.49 -11.68 -4.99
CA VAL A 106 6.52 -10.85 -5.69
C VAL A 106 6.12 -9.70 -4.77
N PHE A 107 6.23 -8.45 -5.23
CA PHE A 107 5.66 -7.33 -4.50
C PHE A 107 4.25 -7.00 -5.00
N VAL A 108 3.37 -6.72 -4.05
CA VAL A 108 2.07 -6.06 -4.26
C VAL A 108 2.12 -4.75 -3.51
N GLY A 109 2.00 -3.62 -4.20
CA GLY A 109 2.06 -2.31 -3.56
C GLY A 109 0.93 -1.41 -4.00
N HIS A 110 0.20 -0.83 -3.04
CA HIS A 110 -0.86 0.14 -3.27
C HIS A 110 -0.34 1.56 -3.01
N SER A 111 -0.60 2.48 -3.93
CA SER A 111 -0.29 3.91 -3.74
C SER A 111 1.18 4.12 -3.31
N LEU A 112 1.44 4.60 -2.08
CA LEU A 112 2.79 4.72 -1.50
C LEU A 112 3.56 3.39 -1.57
N GLY A 113 2.91 2.27 -1.20
CA GLY A 113 3.51 0.94 -1.25
C GLY A 113 3.94 0.53 -2.66
N GLY A 114 3.25 1.03 -3.68
CA GLY A 114 3.63 0.83 -5.08
C GLY A 114 4.90 1.59 -5.46
N ALA A 115 5.05 2.83 -5.01
CA ALA A 115 6.28 3.60 -5.22
C ALA A 115 7.49 2.93 -4.54
N ILE A 116 7.29 2.45 -3.30
CA ILE A 116 8.31 1.71 -2.54
C ILE A 116 8.69 0.41 -3.26
N ALA A 117 7.69 -0.37 -3.73
CA ALA A 117 7.94 -1.62 -4.48
C ALA A 117 8.75 -1.39 -5.75
N LEU A 118 8.45 -0.33 -6.51
CA LEU A 118 9.21 0.07 -7.70
C LEU A 118 10.65 0.43 -7.36
N MET A 119 10.88 1.24 -6.32
CA MET A 119 12.22 1.61 -5.86
C MET A 119 13.01 0.40 -5.36
N ALA A 120 12.39 -0.47 -4.57
CA ALA A 120 13.01 -1.71 -4.08
C ALA A 120 13.42 -2.65 -5.22
N ALA A 121 12.54 -2.83 -6.22
CA ALA A 121 12.84 -3.65 -7.39
C ALA A 121 13.96 -3.09 -8.27
N ALA A 122 14.04 -1.77 -8.42
CA ALA A 122 15.13 -1.12 -9.14
C ALA A 122 16.48 -1.24 -8.43
N ARG A 123 16.46 -1.32 -7.08
CA ARG A 123 17.66 -1.45 -6.24
C ARG A 123 18.18 -2.89 -6.14
N PHE A 124 17.26 -3.87 -6.13
CA PHE A 124 17.57 -5.30 -5.96
C PHE A 124 16.80 -6.14 -7.00
N PRO A 125 17.07 -5.93 -8.30
CA PRO A 125 16.32 -6.60 -9.37
C PRO A 125 16.44 -8.13 -9.33
N GLU A 126 17.53 -8.68 -8.79
CA GLU A 126 17.73 -10.13 -8.64
C GLU A 126 16.89 -10.75 -7.50
N ARG A 127 16.33 -9.93 -6.63
CA ARG A 127 15.49 -10.37 -5.51
C ARG A 127 13.99 -10.18 -5.77
N VAL A 128 13.63 -9.66 -6.96
CA VAL A 128 12.23 -9.37 -7.29
C VAL A 128 11.81 -10.16 -8.54
N LYS A 129 10.85 -11.04 -8.34
CA LYS A 129 10.31 -11.95 -9.35
C LYS A 129 9.24 -11.28 -10.23
N ALA A 130 8.38 -10.46 -9.62
CA ALA A 130 7.33 -9.71 -10.30
C ALA A 130 6.82 -8.57 -9.42
N LEU A 131 6.14 -7.60 -10.04
CA LEU A 131 5.49 -6.49 -9.36
C LEU A 131 4.01 -6.41 -9.72
N ILE A 132 3.17 -6.14 -8.73
CA ILE A 132 1.78 -5.73 -8.90
C ILE A 132 1.64 -4.36 -8.23
N ILE A 133 1.37 -3.34 -9.03
CA ILE A 133 1.32 -1.94 -8.60
C ILE A 133 -0.11 -1.43 -8.74
N GLU A 134 -0.73 -1.15 -7.60
CA GLU A 134 -2.08 -0.63 -7.54
C GLU A 134 -2.07 0.89 -7.39
N ASP A 135 -2.54 1.56 -8.41
CA ASP A 135 -2.88 2.98 -8.47
C ASP A 135 -1.86 3.92 -7.80
N THR A 136 -0.63 3.88 -8.29
CA THR A 136 0.52 4.66 -7.82
C THR A 136 0.82 5.79 -8.81
N ALA A 137 1.05 7.00 -8.32
CA ALA A 137 1.54 8.10 -9.17
C ALA A 137 2.95 7.81 -9.69
N LEU A 138 3.17 7.91 -10.99
CA LEU A 138 4.43 7.55 -11.64
C LEU A 138 5.33 8.76 -11.90
N THR A 139 4.74 9.95 -12.04
CA THR A 139 5.50 11.18 -12.25
C THR A 139 5.53 12.03 -10.99
N LEU A 140 6.64 12.74 -10.74
CA LEU A 140 6.75 13.67 -9.61
C LEU A 140 5.70 14.78 -9.70
N GLU A 141 5.39 15.24 -10.92
CA GLU A 141 4.35 16.25 -11.16
C GLU A 141 2.98 15.75 -10.68
N ASN A 142 2.59 14.53 -11.07
CA ASN A 142 1.33 13.93 -10.64
C ASN A 142 1.34 13.67 -9.12
N TYR A 143 2.44 13.16 -8.58
CA TYR A 143 2.58 12.93 -7.14
C TYR A 143 2.39 14.24 -6.36
N LYS A 144 3.06 15.31 -6.77
CA LYS A 144 2.93 16.65 -6.16
C LYS A 144 1.48 17.15 -6.23
N ARG A 145 0.84 17.02 -7.40
CA ARG A 145 -0.56 17.42 -7.59
C ARG A 145 -1.50 16.69 -6.61
N ILE A 146 -1.29 15.40 -6.39
CA ILE A 146 -2.08 14.60 -5.43
C ILE A 146 -1.88 15.11 -4.01
N ILE A 147 -0.63 15.32 -3.58
CA ILE A 147 -0.34 15.80 -2.24
C ILE A 147 -0.93 17.19 -2.02
N GLU A 148 -0.77 18.10 -2.97
CA GLU A 148 -1.33 19.45 -2.90
C GLU A 148 -2.86 19.45 -2.83
N SER A 149 -3.53 18.62 -3.64
CA SER A 149 -4.99 18.50 -3.62
C SER A 149 -5.53 17.83 -2.35
N SER A 150 -4.71 17.04 -1.65
CA SER A 150 -5.06 16.33 -0.42
C SER A 150 -4.60 17.05 0.84
N ARG A 151 -3.95 18.19 0.74
CA ARG A 151 -3.34 18.93 1.85
C ARG A 151 -4.33 19.20 2.99
N ASP A 152 -5.50 19.73 2.66
CA ASP A 152 -6.53 20.07 3.66
C ASP A 152 -7.06 18.82 4.36
N MET A 153 -7.20 17.72 3.63
CA MET A 153 -7.61 16.43 4.17
C MET A 153 -6.57 15.88 5.16
N TYR A 154 -5.29 15.90 4.80
CA TYR A 154 -4.21 15.45 5.69
C TYR A 154 -4.08 16.35 6.93
N GLY A 155 -4.22 17.67 6.75
CA GLY A 155 -4.28 18.64 7.85
C GLY A 155 -5.42 18.33 8.82
N LEU A 156 -6.63 18.11 8.30
CA LEU A 156 -7.78 17.71 9.09
C LEU A 156 -7.52 16.42 9.89
N TRP A 157 -6.96 15.39 9.28
CA TRP A 157 -6.68 14.12 9.97
C TRP A 157 -5.69 14.30 11.11
N LEU A 158 -4.65 15.10 10.87
CA LEU A 158 -3.67 15.44 11.91
C LEU A 158 -4.29 16.22 13.07
N ASP A 159 -5.15 17.19 12.78
CA ASP A 159 -5.82 18.00 13.79
C ASP A 159 -6.81 17.15 14.60
N LEU A 160 -7.60 16.31 13.95
CA LEU A 160 -8.49 15.36 14.64
C LEU A 160 -7.70 14.44 15.57
N LYS A 161 -6.60 13.86 15.06
CA LYS A 161 -5.74 12.98 15.88
C LYS A 161 -5.18 13.71 17.12
N LYS A 162 -4.76 14.97 16.98
CA LYS A 162 -4.23 15.78 18.08
C LYS A 162 -5.30 16.23 19.10
N SER A 163 -6.56 16.34 18.65
CA SER A 163 -7.67 16.86 19.48
C SER A 163 -8.28 15.81 20.42
N VAL A 164 -7.94 14.54 20.28
CA VAL A 164 -8.55 13.41 21.00
C VAL A 164 -7.54 12.64 21.83
N GLN A 165 -8.03 11.89 22.84
CA GLN A 165 -7.19 11.11 23.77
C GLN A 165 -7.31 9.59 23.55
N SER A 166 -8.16 9.15 22.62
CA SER A 166 -8.39 7.72 22.36
C SER A 166 -8.81 7.48 20.92
N GLU A 167 -8.53 6.24 20.43
CA GLU A 167 -9.01 5.76 19.14
C GLU A 167 -10.54 5.85 19.03
N LYS A 168 -11.26 5.62 20.15
CA LYS A 168 -12.72 5.72 20.20
C LYS A 168 -13.19 7.15 19.94
N GLU A 169 -12.57 8.14 20.57
CA GLU A 169 -12.88 9.55 20.35
C GLU A 169 -12.56 9.97 18.90
N LEU A 170 -11.43 9.50 18.35
CA LEU A 170 -11.07 9.73 16.95
C LEU A 170 -12.12 9.13 16.00
N SER A 171 -12.60 7.93 16.29
CA SER A 171 -13.67 7.29 15.50
C SER A 171 -14.97 8.10 15.53
N LEU A 172 -15.34 8.65 16.68
CA LEU A 172 -16.52 9.51 16.81
C LEU A 172 -16.35 10.82 16.00
N ALA A 173 -15.20 11.47 16.12
CA ALA A 173 -14.90 12.69 15.38
C ALA A 173 -14.90 12.47 13.86
N LEU A 174 -14.32 11.38 13.39
CA LEU A 174 -14.36 10.98 11.99
C LEU A 174 -15.79 10.66 11.53
N SER A 175 -16.59 9.97 12.36
CA SER A 175 -17.98 9.66 12.05
C SER A 175 -18.82 10.92 11.86
N GLU A 176 -18.59 11.93 12.67
CA GLU A 176 -19.27 13.22 12.53
C GLU A 176 -18.83 13.94 11.25
N LYS A 177 -17.51 13.99 10.99
CA LYS A 177 -16.93 14.67 9.83
C LYS A 177 -17.34 14.06 8.51
N TYR A 178 -17.43 12.73 8.44
CA TYR A 178 -17.73 11.98 7.21
C TYR A 178 -19.17 11.45 7.14
N ARG A 179 -20.08 11.95 8.01
CA ARG A 179 -21.47 11.51 8.11
C ARG A 179 -22.21 11.49 6.77
N ASP A 180 -22.01 12.54 5.97
CA ASP A 180 -22.72 12.75 4.70
C ASP A 180 -21.90 12.34 3.47
N TYR A 181 -20.74 11.69 3.68
CA TYR A 181 -19.89 11.25 2.59
C TYR A 181 -20.40 9.94 1.98
N PRO A 182 -20.73 9.92 0.67
CA PRO A 182 -21.20 8.70 0.01
C PRO A 182 -20.17 7.55 0.13
N GLY A 183 -20.67 6.34 0.47
CA GLY A 183 -19.84 5.14 0.54
C GLY A 183 -19.06 4.96 1.86
N VAL A 184 -19.02 5.97 2.73
CA VAL A 184 -18.39 5.84 4.04
C VAL A 184 -19.32 5.10 5.00
N THR A 185 -18.88 3.93 5.47
CA THR A 185 -19.61 3.09 6.44
C THR A 185 -19.03 3.23 7.85
N SER A 186 -19.80 2.85 8.87
CA SER A 186 -19.27 2.80 10.25
C SER A 186 -18.06 1.87 10.38
N GLN A 187 -18.05 0.76 9.64
CA GLN A 187 -16.91 -0.16 9.62
C GLN A 187 -15.67 0.47 8.99
N TRP A 188 -15.84 1.21 7.90
CA TRP A 188 -14.74 1.97 7.28
C TRP A 188 -14.17 3.00 8.26
N ILE A 189 -15.04 3.76 8.95
CA ILE A 189 -14.62 4.75 9.96
C ILE A 189 -13.82 4.09 11.09
N LEU A 190 -14.28 2.95 11.62
CA LEU A 190 -13.56 2.23 12.68
C LEU A 190 -12.18 1.75 12.22
N PHE A 191 -12.11 1.21 11.02
CA PHE A 191 -10.84 0.78 10.44
C PHE A 191 -9.88 1.97 10.25
N PHE A 192 -10.37 3.04 9.64
CA PHE A 192 -9.57 4.23 9.36
C PHE A 192 -9.13 4.96 10.63
N ALA A 193 -10.00 5.05 11.64
CA ALA A 193 -9.64 5.57 12.96
C ALA A 193 -8.47 4.79 13.57
N GLY A 194 -8.49 3.46 13.46
CA GLY A 194 -7.37 2.62 13.90
C GLY A 194 -6.08 2.87 13.13
N CYS A 195 -6.16 3.10 11.82
CA CYS A 195 -4.99 3.46 11.02
C CYS A 195 -4.40 4.80 11.47
N LEU A 196 -5.21 5.84 11.56
CA LEU A 196 -4.78 7.17 12.00
C LEU A 196 -4.31 7.18 13.46
N TRP A 197 -4.95 6.42 14.35
CA TRP A 197 -4.53 6.34 15.75
C TRP A 197 -3.12 5.77 15.90
N GLN A 198 -2.78 4.76 15.11
CA GLN A 198 -1.48 4.10 15.11
C GLN A 198 -0.41 4.80 14.26
N LEU A 199 -0.80 5.78 13.44
CA LEU A 199 0.13 6.53 12.59
C LEU A 199 0.98 7.50 13.43
N ASP A 200 2.29 7.59 13.16
CA ASP A 200 3.13 8.68 13.68
C ASP A 200 2.68 10.02 13.06
N PRO A 201 2.29 11.01 13.88
CA PRO A 201 1.84 12.30 13.35
C PRO A 201 2.92 13.05 12.54
N THR A 202 4.22 12.76 12.76
CA THR A 202 5.31 13.39 12.00
C THR A 202 5.45 12.85 10.58
N TYR A 203 4.81 11.71 10.26
CA TYR A 203 4.70 11.19 8.89
C TYR A 203 4.17 12.24 7.90
N PHE A 204 3.14 12.97 8.28
CA PHE A 204 2.57 14.02 7.43
C PHE A 204 3.51 15.22 7.24
N ASN A 205 4.48 15.45 8.15
CA ASN A 205 5.42 16.56 8.00
C ASN A 205 6.30 16.38 6.76
N ALA A 206 6.86 15.17 6.54
CA ALA A 206 7.63 14.89 5.34
C ALA A 206 6.79 15.11 4.06
N LEU A 207 5.57 14.59 4.06
CA LEU A 207 4.68 14.67 2.91
C LEU A 207 4.22 16.10 2.57
N LEU A 208 3.91 16.92 3.58
CA LEU A 208 3.28 18.22 3.42
C LEU A 208 4.26 19.38 3.33
N TYR A 209 5.44 19.26 3.95
CA TYR A 209 6.37 20.38 4.15
C TYR A 209 7.76 20.14 3.55
N ASP A 210 8.10 18.88 3.19
CA ASP A 210 9.38 18.52 2.57
C ASP A 210 9.17 17.52 1.41
N PHE A 211 8.33 17.91 0.44
CA PHE A 211 7.98 17.04 -0.68
C PHE A 211 9.21 16.59 -1.49
N ASP A 212 10.16 17.47 -1.73
CA ASP A 212 11.37 17.17 -2.50
C ASP A 212 12.26 16.16 -1.73
N GLY A 213 12.42 16.36 -0.41
CA GLY A 213 13.10 15.39 0.43
C GLY A 213 12.33 14.07 0.57
N PHE A 214 11.00 14.13 0.67
CA PHE A 214 10.14 12.94 0.72
C PHE A 214 10.30 12.06 -0.53
N THR A 215 10.38 12.69 -1.72
CA THR A 215 10.44 12.01 -3.02
C THR A 215 11.86 11.89 -3.58
N GLU A 216 12.90 12.20 -2.79
CA GLU A 216 14.28 12.09 -3.24
C GLU A 216 14.58 10.69 -3.81
N GLY A 217 15.18 10.66 -4.99
CA GLY A 217 15.48 9.41 -5.69
C GLY A 217 14.30 8.76 -6.44
N TYR A 218 13.07 9.30 -6.35
CA TYR A 218 11.93 8.79 -7.10
C TYR A 218 11.87 9.41 -8.51
N ASP A 219 12.57 8.78 -9.43
CA ASP A 219 12.46 9.02 -10.87
C ASP A 219 11.92 7.75 -11.53
N CYS A 220 10.62 7.69 -11.77
CA CYS A 220 9.96 6.49 -12.27
C CYS A 220 10.52 6.01 -13.62
N LYS A 221 10.99 6.92 -14.48
CA LYS A 221 11.61 6.57 -15.76
C LYS A 221 12.93 5.81 -15.55
N GLN A 222 13.79 6.32 -14.67
CA GLN A 222 15.06 5.68 -14.34
C GLN A 222 14.83 4.39 -13.53
N ILE A 223 13.84 4.39 -12.64
CA ILE A 223 13.44 3.22 -11.84
C ILE A 223 12.99 2.09 -12.77
N LEU A 224 12.01 2.34 -13.63
CA LEU A 224 11.45 1.33 -14.54
C LEU A 224 12.48 0.80 -15.54
N ALA A 225 13.44 1.62 -15.99
CA ALA A 225 14.51 1.19 -16.86
C ALA A 225 15.46 0.14 -16.22
N LYS A 226 15.52 0.08 -14.90
CA LYS A 226 16.33 -0.90 -14.15
C LYS A 226 15.55 -2.20 -13.84
N ILE A 227 14.21 -2.17 -13.89
CA ILE A 227 13.38 -3.32 -13.55
C ILE A 227 13.25 -4.26 -14.76
N LYS A 228 13.63 -5.52 -14.55
CA LYS A 228 13.62 -6.55 -15.60
C LYS A 228 12.46 -7.54 -15.47
N CYS A 229 11.90 -7.67 -14.26
CA CYS A 229 10.80 -8.57 -14.00
C CYS A 229 9.48 -8.06 -14.62
N PRO A 230 8.49 -8.95 -14.82
CA PRO A 230 7.14 -8.55 -15.23
C PRO A 230 6.48 -7.59 -14.24
N ILE A 231 5.75 -6.60 -14.74
CA ILE A 231 5.00 -5.65 -13.92
C ILE A 231 3.54 -5.62 -14.37
N LEU A 232 2.63 -5.73 -13.42
CA LEU A 232 1.21 -5.44 -13.61
C LEU A 232 0.88 -4.12 -12.92
N PHE A 233 0.42 -3.14 -13.69
CA PHE A 233 -0.22 -1.94 -13.13
C PHE A 233 -1.73 -2.11 -13.16
N ILE A 234 -2.39 -1.81 -12.03
CA ILE A 234 -3.86 -1.81 -11.90
C ILE A 234 -4.27 -0.45 -11.40
N ARG A 235 -5.28 0.16 -12.02
CA ARG A 235 -5.88 1.41 -11.51
C ARG A 235 -7.40 1.35 -11.51
N GLY A 236 -8.02 2.28 -10.78
CA GLY A 236 -9.45 2.61 -10.90
C GLY A 236 -9.73 3.60 -12.03
N GLU A 237 -10.90 4.21 -11.98
CA GLU A 237 -11.29 5.30 -12.89
C GLU A 237 -10.84 6.65 -12.31
N VAL A 238 -10.15 7.45 -13.14
CA VAL A 238 -9.67 8.80 -12.74
C VAL A 238 -10.81 9.70 -12.28
N ARG A 239 -11.98 9.63 -12.94
CA ARG A 239 -13.17 10.40 -12.55
C ARG A 239 -13.74 10.03 -11.17
N LEU A 240 -13.36 8.86 -10.64
CA LEU A 240 -13.72 8.37 -9.30
C LEU A 240 -12.57 8.53 -8.29
N GLY A 241 -11.50 9.24 -8.66
CA GLY A 241 -10.39 9.58 -7.77
C GLY A 241 -9.18 8.66 -7.90
N ALA A 242 -9.06 7.81 -8.94
CA ALA A 242 -7.82 7.11 -9.19
C ALA A 242 -6.67 8.09 -9.44
N VAL A 243 -5.49 7.77 -8.90
CA VAL A 243 -4.32 8.68 -8.93
C VAL A 243 -3.47 8.52 -10.20
N MET A 244 -3.37 7.28 -10.72
CA MET A 244 -2.62 7.04 -11.96
C MET A 244 -3.38 7.61 -13.16
N THR A 245 -2.75 8.52 -13.89
CA THR A 245 -3.35 9.26 -15.00
C THR A 245 -3.38 8.45 -16.30
N GLU A 246 -4.21 8.90 -17.28
CA GLU A 246 -4.22 8.32 -18.62
C GLU A 246 -2.88 8.50 -19.33
N ASP A 247 -2.27 9.67 -19.19
CA ASP A 247 -0.97 10.00 -19.81
C ASP A 247 0.14 9.08 -19.28
N GLU A 248 0.15 8.80 -17.98
CA GLU A 248 1.09 7.85 -17.37
C GLU A 248 0.91 6.44 -17.94
N ILE A 249 -0.32 5.99 -18.15
CA ILE A 249 -0.59 4.67 -18.76
C ILE A 249 -0.16 4.63 -20.24
N LEU A 250 -0.46 5.66 -21.01
CA LEU A 250 -0.02 5.75 -22.41
C LEU A 250 1.50 5.75 -22.50
N TRP A 251 2.16 6.48 -21.61
CA TRP A 251 3.60 6.50 -21.51
C TRP A 251 4.19 5.13 -21.16
N LEU A 252 3.64 4.41 -20.18
CA LEU A 252 4.05 3.04 -19.84
C LEU A 252 3.95 2.11 -21.04
N LYS A 253 2.79 2.06 -21.69
CA LYS A 253 2.53 1.19 -22.86
C LYS A 253 3.49 1.47 -24.02
N LYS A 254 3.87 2.73 -24.20
CA LYS A 254 4.78 3.15 -25.29
C LYS A 254 6.24 2.75 -25.03
N ASN A 255 6.66 2.74 -23.75
CA ASN A 255 8.09 2.69 -23.43
C ASN A 255 8.53 1.36 -22.81
N PHE A 256 7.62 0.50 -22.32
CA PHE A 256 7.98 -0.72 -21.59
C PHE A 256 7.17 -1.93 -22.10
N SER A 257 7.88 -2.96 -22.58
CA SER A 257 7.26 -4.19 -23.09
C SER A 257 6.97 -5.25 -22.03
N ASN A 258 7.61 -5.15 -20.85
CA ASN A 258 7.41 -6.05 -19.71
C ASN A 258 6.27 -5.59 -18.78
N VAL A 259 5.49 -4.60 -19.19
CA VAL A 259 4.38 -4.02 -18.42
C VAL A 259 3.05 -4.53 -18.95
N ARG A 260 2.22 -5.05 -18.04
CA ARG A 260 0.79 -5.28 -18.26
C ARG A 260 0.00 -4.19 -17.54
N TYR A 261 -1.21 -3.94 -18.01
CA TYR A 261 -2.08 -2.93 -17.47
C TYR A 261 -3.52 -3.43 -17.36
N GLY A 262 -4.14 -3.23 -16.19
CA GLY A 262 -5.55 -3.46 -15.92
C GLY A 262 -6.26 -2.21 -15.41
N GLN A 263 -7.51 -2.00 -15.81
CA GLN A 263 -8.38 -0.97 -15.27
C GLN A 263 -9.60 -1.61 -14.64
N ILE A 264 -9.90 -1.22 -13.41
CA ILE A 264 -11.08 -1.65 -12.67
C ILE A 264 -12.13 -0.55 -12.77
N ASN A 265 -13.22 -0.84 -13.45
CA ASN A 265 -14.28 0.13 -13.66
C ASN A 265 -15.21 0.22 -12.43
N GLY A 266 -15.73 1.41 -12.18
CA GLY A 266 -16.70 1.69 -11.11
C GLY A 266 -16.07 1.90 -9.73
N VAL A 267 -14.74 1.98 -9.63
CA VAL A 267 -13.99 2.22 -8.39
C VAL A 267 -12.92 3.29 -8.60
N GLY A 268 -12.53 3.96 -7.51
CA GLY A 268 -11.49 4.98 -7.49
C GLY A 268 -10.13 4.44 -7.01
N HIS A 269 -9.46 5.23 -6.16
CA HIS A 269 -8.13 4.94 -5.63
C HIS A 269 -8.09 3.71 -4.72
N LEU A 270 -9.13 3.46 -3.96
CA LEU A 270 -9.17 2.39 -2.95
C LEU A 270 -9.71 1.07 -3.53
N LEU A 271 -9.16 0.63 -4.66
CA LEU A 271 -9.68 -0.43 -5.51
C LEU A 271 -10.12 -1.70 -4.75
N HIS A 272 -9.19 -2.29 -3.99
CA HIS A 272 -9.43 -3.55 -3.27
C HIS A 272 -10.15 -3.38 -1.92
N LEU A 273 -10.31 -2.13 -1.46
CA LEU A 273 -11.10 -1.80 -0.28
C LEU A 273 -12.59 -1.60 -0.62
N GLU A 274 -12.91 -1.33 -1.88
CA GLU A 274 -14.30 -1.21 -2.34
C GLU A 274 -14.89 -2.59 -2.70
N ASP A 275 -16.11 -2.86 -2.23
CA ASP A 275 -16.80 -4.14 -2.49
C ASP A 275 -16.89 -4.51 -3.97
N LYS A 276 -17.04 -3.50 -4.83
CA LYS A 276 -17.12 -3.67 -6.30
C LYS A 276 -15.75 -4.01 -6.90
N GLY A 277 -14.66 -3.52 -6.30
CA GLY A 277 -13.31 -3.63 -6.84
C GLY A 277 -12.56 -4.88 -6.40
N LYS A 278 -12.70 -5.29 -5.14
CA LYS A 278 -11.87 -6.34 -4.52
C LYS A 278 -11.77 -7.63 -5.33
N ASN A 279 -12.90 -8.16 -5.82
CA ASN A 279 -12.91 -9.41 -6.60
C ASN A 279 -12.30 -9.22 -7.98
N LEU A 280 -12.46 -8.05 -8.59
CA LEU A 280 -11.89 -7.73 -9.90
C LEU A 280 -10.37 -7.55 -9.79
N VAL A 281 -9.90 -6.84 -8.76
CA VAL A 281 -8.47 -6.70 -8.44
C VAL A 281 -7.85 -8.06 -8.21
N LEU A 282 -8.45 -8.90 -7.35
CA LEU A 282 -7.95 -10.26 -7.09
C LEU A 282 -7.87 -11.09 -8.37
N LYS A 283 -8.88 -11.01 -9.23
CA LYS A 283 -8.90 -11.71 -10.54
C LYS A 283 -7.74 -11.27 -11.42
N GLU A 284 -7.48 -9.97 -11.55
CA GLU A 284 -6.35 -9.44 -12.34
C GLU A 284 -5.00 -9.89 -11.75
N MET A 285 -4.85 -9.81 -10.43
CA MET A 285 -3.65 -10.30 -9.73
C MET A 285 -3.40 -11.78 -10.01
N MET A 286 -4.40 -12.63 -9.79
CA MET A 286 -4.28 -14.08 -9.98
C MET A 286 -3.95 -14.42 -11.43
N ALA A 287 -4.63 -13.80 -12.40
CA ALA A 287 -4.34 -13.99 -13.83
C ALA A 287 -2.92 -13.57 -14.22
N PHE A 288 -2.36 -12.53 -13.59
CA PHE A 288 -0.98 -12.13 -13.80
C PHE A 288 -0.01 -13.13 -13.16
N LEU A 289 -0.25 -13.52 -11.91
CA LEU A 289 0.60 -14.43 -11.14
C LEU A 289 0.71 -15.83 -11.76
N GLU A 290 -0.31 -16.29 -12.50
CA GLU A 290 -0.26 -17.56 -13.24
C GLU A 290 0.74 -17.56 -14.41
N HIS A 291 1.14 -16.39 -14.89
CA HIS A 291 1.98 -16.23 -16.08
C HIS A 291 3.38 -15.69 -15.77
N ILE A 292 3.73 -15.48 -14.50
CA ILE A 292 5.11 -15.09 -14.15
C ILE A 292 6.05 -16.29 -14.29
N PRO A 293 7.32 -16.10 -14.67
CA PRO A 293 8.31 -17.17 -14.76
C PRO A 293 8.44 -17.92 -13.42
N LYS A 294 8.57 -19.23 -13.48
CA LYS A 294 8.87 -20.06 -12.30
C LYS A 294 10.30 -19.91 -11.84
#